data_f51db571e2a0457c0065c19b7dad79e6
#
_entry.id   f51db571e2a0457c0065c19b7dad79e6
#
_cell.length_a   1.000
_cell.length_b   1.000
_cell.length_c   1.000
_cell.angle_alpha   90.00
_cell.angle_beta   90.00
_cell.angle_gamma   90.00
#
_symmetry.space_group_name_H-M   'P 1'
#
loop_
_entity.id
_entity.type
_entity.pdbx_description
1 polymer ?
#
loop_
_entity_poly.entity_id
_entity_poly.type
_entity_poly.pdbx_seq_one_letter_code
_entity_poly.pdbx_strand_id
1 'polypeptide(L)'
;RKSKKNVSGYGGGSVDVVMSVDQVAREAASIAANAPTIPELEKLANKDNYLSINNLRAGYGKMEILHEFSLRIGRGQSLCLIGPNGAGKSTVLHSIFGFTNIFSGSIVVDGKDVTALTPSQKLSEAGIAYILQDKSVFPQMTVEENLLMGGFLKDRPAEAKAAAEMVFDKYSRLADRRDKPAGVLSGGE
;
A
#
# COMPACT_ATOMS: atom_id res chain seq x y z
N ARG A 1 -24.50 35.97 1.60
CA ARG A 1 -24.75 34.55 1.97
C ARG A 1 -23.78 33.68 1.16
N LYS A 2 -22.70 33.18 1.79
CA LYS A 2 -21.76 32.24 1.18
C LYS A 2 -22.30 30.81 1.42
N SER A 3 -22.54 30.09 0.35
CA SER A 3 -22.93 28.67 0.35
C SER A 3 -21.78 27.82 0.89
N LYS A 4 -22.03 27.06 1.97
CA LYS A 4 -21.13 26.03 2.46
C LYS A 4 -21.24 24.83 1.51
N LYS A 5 -20.15 24.50 0.80
CA LYS A 5 -20.05 23.23 0.06
C LYS A 5 -19.82 22.09 1.05
N ASN A 6 -20.78 21.20 1.16
CA ASN A 6 -20.61 19.92 1.85
C ASN A 6 -19.65 19.07 1.03
N VAL A 7 -18.51 18.73 1.58
CA VAL A 7 -17.62 17.69 1.06
C VAL A 7 -18.08 16.39 1.69
N SER A 8 -18.78 15.55 0.94
CA SER A 8 -19.11 14.19 1.36
C SER A 8 -17.87 13.32 1.22
N GLY A 9 -17.25 12.99 2.35
CA GLY A 9 -16.28 11.90 2.43
C GLY A 9 -17.02 10.56 2.48
N TYR A 10 -16.45 9.53 1.89
CA TYR A 10 -16.92 8.16 1.95
C TYR A 10 -16.98 7.69 3.41
N GLY A 11 -18.19 7.34 3.88
CA GLY A 11 -18.48 6.92 5.26
C GLY A 11 -19.40 7.93 5.93
N GLY A 12 -20.73 7.70 5.87
CA GLY A 12 -21.77 8.60 6.37
C GLY A 12 -21.69 8.85 7.87
N GLY A 13 -21.01 9.90 8.24
CA GLY A 13 -21.00 10.50 9.56
C GLY A 13 -20.43 11.91 9.45
N SER A 14 -21.23 12.92 9.76
CA SER A 14 -20.74 14.29 9.90
C SER A 14 -19.86 14.34 11.15
N VAL A 15 -18.56 14.36 10.98
CA VAL A 15 -17.62 14.63 12.05
C VAL A 15 -17.19 16.08 11.95
N ASP A 16 -17.96 16.97 12.57
CA ASP A 16 -17.53 18.32 12.89
C ASP A 16 -16.69 18.28 14.20
N VAL A 17 -15.62 17.50 14.22
CA VAL A 17 -14.59 17.65 15.25
C VAL A 17 -13.44 18.40 14.63
N VAL A 18 -13.52 19.71 14.64
CA VAL A 18 -12.38 20.58 14.37
C VAL A 18 -11.51 20.58 15.61
N MET A 19 -10.52 19.70 15.67
CA MET A 19 -9.52 19.72 16.71
C MET A 19 -8.71 21.02 16.61
N SER A 20 -8.43 21.67 17.74
CA SER A 20 -7.54 22.82 17.76
C SER A 20 -6.10 22.38 17.42
N VAL A 21 -5.30 23.28 16.86
CA VAL A 21 -3.88 23.01 16.56
C VAL A 21 -3.14 22.48 17.79
N ASP A 22 -3.44 23.00 18.98
CA ASP A 22 -2.83 22.56 20.23
C ASP A 22 -3.28 21.17 20.67
N GLN A 23 -4.49 20.76 20.33
CA GLN A 23 -4.95 19.38 20.56
C GLN A 23 -4.26 18.40 19.63
N VAL A 24 -4.16 18.74 18.36
CA VAL A 24 -3.43 17.94 17.37
C VAL A 24 -1.96 17.78 17.76
N ALA A 25 -1.31 18.88 18.19
CA ALA A 25 0.08 18.85 18.63
C ALA A 25 0.28 17.97 19.88
N ARG A 26 -0.62 18.03 20.87
CA ARG A 26 -0.57 17.19 22.07
C ARG A 26 -0.79 15.72 21.77
N GLU A 27 -1.74 15.39 20.90
CA GLU A 27 -1.99 14.00 20.50
C GLU A 27 -0.82 13.45 19.68
N ALA A 28 -0.28 14.24 18.74
CA ALA A 28 0.90 13.85 17.98
C ALA A 28 2.11 13.59 18.90
N ALA A 29 2.35 14.47 19.89
CA ALA A 29 3.42 14.27 20.87
C ALA A 29 3.21 13.02 21.73
N SER A 30 1.96 12.74 22.14
CA SER A 30 1.62 11.53 22.90
C SER A 30 1.84 10.25 22.07
N ILE A 31 1.45 10.26 20.79
CA ILE A 31 1.68 9.13 19.87
C ILE A 31 3.19 8.94 19.65
N ALA A 32 3.93 10.02 19.41
CA ALA A 32 5.37 9.95 19.20
C ALA A 32 6.12 9.43 20.45
N ALA A 33 5.69 9.83 21.66
CA ALA A 33 6.27 9.33 22.91
C ALA A 33 6.07 7.83 23.14
N ASN A 34 5.03 7.24 22.53
CA ASN A 34 4.71 5.83 22.62
C ASN A 34 5.10 5.04 21.35
N ALA A 35 5.78 5.68 20.40
CA ALA A 35 6.25 5.01 19.20
C ALA A 35 7.34 3.97 19.57
N PRO A 36 7.30 2.78 18.96
CA PRO A 36 8.32 1.76 19.22
C PRO A 36 9.69 2.24 18.75
N THR A 37 10.70 1.95 19.54
CA THR A 37 12.11 2.22 19.19
C THR A 37 12.59 1.26 18.09
N ILE A 38 13.68 1.62 17.42
CA ILE A 38 14.27 0.74 16.37
C ILE A 38 14.58 -0.67 16.89
N PRO A 39 15.20 -0.86 18.09
CA PRO A 39 15.41 -2.21 18.64
C PRO A 39 14.12 -3.00 18.89
N GLU A 40 13.04 -2.33 19.29
CA GLU A 40 11.73 -2.98 19.45
C GLU A 40 11.13 -3.39 18.10
N LEU A 41 11.24 -2.53 17.07
CA LEU A 41 10.84 -2.87 15.71
C LEU A 41 11.63 -4.06 15.16
N GLU A 42 12.93 -4.11 15.38
CA GLU A 42 13.80 -5.22 14.99
C GLU A 42 13.41 -6.53 15.71
N LYS A 43 13.03 -6.43 16.99
CA LYS A 43 12.51 -7.57 17.74
C LYS A 43 11.17 -8.06 17.18
N LEU A 44 10.27 -7.14 16.81
CA LEU A 44 8.98 -7.47 16.18
C LEU A 44 9.18 -8.15 14.83
N ALA A 45 10.17 -7.76 14.07
CA ALA A 45 10.55 -8.38 12.80
C ALA A 45 11.32 -9.71 12.99
N ASN A 46 11.42 -10.25 14.22
CA ASN A 46 12.15 -11.48 14.55
C ASN A 46 13.61 -11.48 14.09
N LYS A 47 14.25 -10.31 14.00
CA LYS A 47 15.60 -10.06 13.47
C LYS A 47 15.81 -10.48 11.99
N ASP A 48 14.76 -10.88 11.29
CA ASP A 48 14.78 -11.19 9.86
C ASP A 48 14.12 -10.04 9.10
N ASN A 49 14.79 -8.90 9.05
CA ASN A 49 14.30 -7.69 8.41
C ASN A 49 14.21 -7.89 6.88
N TYR A 50 13.00 -8.15 6.38
CA TYR A 50 12.74 -8.21 4.95
C TYR A 50 12.44 -6.83 4.36
N LEU A 51 11.58 -6.04 5.03
CA LEU A 51 11.35 -4.63 4.69
C LEU A 51 11.77 -3.75 5.84
N SER A 52 12.62 -2.79 5.57
CA SER A 52 13.05 -1.76 6.51
C SER A 52 12.80 -0.38 5.95
N ILE A 53 12.11 0.45 6.70
CA ILE A 53 11.97 1.89 6.45
C ILE A 53 12.73 2.60 7.55
N ASN A 54 13.62 3.53 7.20
CA ASN A 54 14.50 4.22 8.13
C ASN A 54 14.29 5.73 8.04
N ASN A 55 13.76 6.34 9.09
CA ASN A 55 13.60 7.79 9.25
C ASN A 55 13.06 8.47 7.99
N LEU A 56 12.04 7.87 7.39
CA LEU A 56 11.51 8.29 6.10
C LEU A 56 10.73 9.59 6.23
N ARG A 57 11.13 10.59 5.46
CA ARG A 57 10.36 11.81 5.21
C ARG A 57 9.85 11.76 3.78
N ALA A 58 8.54 11.76 3.62
CA ALA A 58 7.90 11.56 2.32
C ALA A 58 6.55 12.26 2.23
N GLY A 59 6.10 12.51 0.99
CA GLY A 59 4.82 13.15 0.75
C GLY A 59 4.52 13.37 -0.73
N TYR A 60 3.71 14.36 -1.05
CA TYR A 60 3.26 14.63 -2.41
C TYR A 60 3.66 16.05 -2.85
N GLY A 61 4.34 16.14 -3.98
CA GLY A 61 4.90 17.40 -4.43
C GLY A 61 5.86 17.99 -3.38
N LYS A 62 5.52 19.14 -2.80
CA LYS A 62 6.28 19.78 -1.72
C LYS A 62 5.70 19.54 -0.32
N MET A 63 4.54 18.87 -0.24
CA MET A 63 3.85 18.60 1.03
C MET A 63 4.41 17.35 1.66
N GLU A 64 5.06 17.49 2.80
CA GLU A 64 5.53 16.39 3.64
C GLU A 64 4.37 15.84 4.49
N ILE A 65 4.19 14.52 4.48
CA ILE A 65 3.15 13.80 5.22
C ILE A 65 3.78 12.86 6.26
N LEU A 66 4.87 12.18 5.88
CA LEU A 66 5.60 11.30 6.78
C LEU A 66 6.81 12.03 7.32
N HIS A 67 6.93 12.05 8.64
CA HIS A 67 8.00 12.73 9.38
C HIS A 67 8.81 11.65 10.13
N GLU A 68 10.03 11.37 9.66
CA GLU A 68 10.98 10.42 10.27
C GLU A 68 10.36 9.03 10.57
N PHE A 69 9.46 8.57 9.70
CA PHE A 69 8.76 7.31 9.86
C PHE A 69 9.71 6.13 9.72
N SER A 70 9.66 5.20 10.68
CA SER A 70 10.45 3.97 10.67
C SER A 70 9.56 2.75 10.86
N LEU A 71 9.91 1.65 10.15
CA LEU A 71 9.15 0.40 10.17
C LEU A 71 10.08 -0.78 9.91
N ARG A 72 9.79 -1.92 10.52
CA ARG A 72 10.44 -3.20 10.26
C ARG A 72 9.40 -4.28 10.04
N ILE A 73 9.59 -5.07 8.99
CA ILE A 73 8.75 -6.24 8.70
C ILE A 73 9.69 -7.40 8.39
N GLY A 74 9.53 -8.51 9.10
CA GLY A 74 10.25 -9.75 8.85
C GLY A 74 9.69 -10.51 7.65
N ARG A 75 10.48 -11.45 7.14
CA ARG A 75 10.06 -12.33 6.04
C ARG A 75 8.83 -13.15 6.44
N GLY A 76 7.85 -13.20 5.55
CA GLY A 76 6.60 -13.95 5.77
C GLY A 76 5.63 -13.34 6.78
N GLN A 77 5.92 -12.15 7.31
CA GLN A 77 5.02 -11.44 8.22
C GLN A 77 3.93 -10.67 7.46
N SER A 78 2.78 -10.56 8.09
CA SER A 78 1.70 -9.66 7.67
C SER A 78 1.62 -8.48 8.63
N LEU A 79 1.46 -7.27 8.09
CA LEU A 79 1.31 -6.04 8.87
C LEU A 79 -0.01 -5.36 8.53
N CYS A 80 -0.73 -4.92 9.56
CA CYS A 80 -1.89 -4.06 9.40
C CYS A 80 -1.58 -2.65 9.93
N LEU A 81 -1.79 -1.63 9.09
CA LEU A 81 -1.68 -0.22 9.48
C LEU A 81 -3.05 0.29 9.92
N ILE A 82 -3.17 0.61 11.21
CA ILE A 82 -4.41 1.11 11.82
C ILE A 82 -4.23 2.56 12.24
N GLY A 83 -5.27 3.36 12.11
CA GLY A 83 -5.26 4.77 12.52
C GLY A 83 -6.37 5.57 11.85
N PRO A 84 -6.60 6.82 12.27
CA PRO A 84 -7.64 7.69 11.72
C PRO A 84 -7.36 8.05 10.25
N ASN A 85 -8.39 8.58 9.58
CA ASN A 85 -8.21 9.14 8.23
C ASN A 85 -7.26 10.34 8.29
N GLY A 86 -6.36 10.42 7.32
CA GLY A 86 -5.31 11.46 7.30
C GLY A 86 -4.03 11.12 8.09
N ALA A 87 -3.97 10.00 8.82
CA ALA A 87 -2.77 9.59 9.59
C ALA A 87 -1.56 9.14 8.74
N GLY A 88 -1.62 9.25 7.41
CA GLY A 88 -0.49 8.88 6.55
C GLY A 88 -0.40 7.40 6.17
N LYS A 89 -1.37 6.54 6.54
CA LYS A 89 -1.34 5.09 6.23
C LYS A 89 -1.13 4.80 4.74
N SER A 90 -1.93 5.41 3.89
CA SER A 90 -1.77 5.27 2.43
C SER A 90 -0.45 5.85 1.93
N THR A 91 0.03 6.93 2.57
CA THR A 91 1.31 7.55 2.20
C THR A 91 2.48 6.60 2.49
N VAL A 92 2.43 5.81 3.58
CA VAL A 92 3.43 4.75 3.84
C VAL A 92 3.46 3.75 2.70
N LEU A 93 2.29 3.18 2.33
CA LEU A 93 2.18 2.21 1.23
C LEU A 93 2.62 2.81 -0.12
N HIS A 94 2.18 4.05 -0.40
CA HIS A 94 2.59 4.79 -1.60
C HIS A 94 4.09 5.04 -1.64
N SER A 95 4.73 5.31 -0.51
CA SER A 95 6.18 5.51 -0.43
C SER A 95 6.94 4.21 -0.72
N ILE A 96 6.48 3.09 -0.16
CA ILE A 96 7.06 1.78 -0.43
C ILE A 96 7.00 1.48 -1.93
N PHE A 97 5.87 1.72 -2.58
CA PHE A 97 5.69 1.45 -4.00
C PHE A 97 6.33 2.51 -4.94
N GLY A 98 6.50 3.75 -4.47
CA GLY A 98 7.15 4.82 -5.24
C GLY A 98 6.20 5.86 -5.85
N PHE A 99 5.04 6.07 -5.23
CA PHE A 99 4.07 7.09 -5.64
C PHE A 99 4.25 8.44 -4.92
N THR A 100 5.21 8.54 -4.01
CA THR A 100 5.50 9.75 -3.26
C THR A 100 6.88 10.31 -3.58
N ASN A 101 7.10 11.57 -3.25
CA ASN A 101 8.43 12.16 -3.18
C ASN A 101 9.08 11.75 -1.86
N ILE A 102 10.29 11.20 -1.92
CA ILE A 102 11.10 10.94 -0.74
C ILE A 102 12.01 12.14 -0.54
N PHE A 103 11.90 12.79 0.62
CA PHE A 103 12.74 13.95 0.98
C PHE A 103 14.00 13.51 1.72
N SER A 104 13.90 12.48 2.57
CA SER A 104 15.04 11.84 3.24
C SER A 104 14.66 10.47 3.80
N GLY A 105 15.66 9.74 4.29
CA GLY A 105 15.48 8.37 4.79
C GLY A 105 15.69 7.33 3.71
N SER A 106 15.40 6.06 4.02
CA SER A 106 15.59 4.95 3.08
C SER A 106 14.52 3.87 3.22
N ILE A 107 14.32 3.15 2.13
CA ILE A 107 13.46 1.95 2.05
C ILE A 107 14.33 0.82 1.53
N VAL A 108 14.48 -0.24 2.31
CA VAL A 108 15.31 -1.40 2.01
C VAL A 108 14.44 -2.65 1.99
N VAL A 109 14.52 -3.44 0.93
CA VAL A 109 13.81 -4.71 0.76
C VAL A 109 14.83 -5.80 0.50
N ASP A 110 14.82 -6.84 1.32
CA ASP A 110 15.75 -7.97 1.24
C ASP A 110 17.22 -7.52 1.12
N GLY A 111 17.62 -6.53 1.93
CA GLY A 111 18.96 -5.96 1.93
C GLY A 111 19.28 -4.98 0.77
N LYS A 112 18.40 -4.85 -0.22
CA LYS A 112 18.54 -3.93 -1.36
C LYS A 112 17.86 -2.60 -1.07
N ASP A 113 18.59 -1.49 -1.22
CA ASP A 113 18.00 -0.14 -1.19
C ASP A 113 17.13 0.07 -2.45
N VAL A 114 15.85 0.32 -2.23
CA VAL A 114 14.85 0.52 -3.28
C VAL A 114 14.26 1.94 -3.26
N THR A 115 14.83 2.83 -2.46
CA THR A 115 14.32 4.18 -2.21
C THR A 115 14.11 4.96 -3.50
N ALA A 116 15.09 4.98 -4.38
CA ALA A 116 15.08 5.75 -5.62
C ALA A 116 14.49 5.00 -6.83
N LEU A 117 14.11 3.74 -6.67
CA LEU A 117 13.54 2.95 -7.77
C LEU A 117 12.16 3.48 -8.16
N THR A 118 11.89 3.51 -9.46
CA THR A 118 10.56 3.79 -10.00
C THR A 118 9.57 2.68 -9.63
N PRO A 119 8.24 2.92 -9.67
CA PRO A 119 7.25 1.88 -9.43
C PRO A 119 7.42 0.63 -10.29
N SER A 120 7.76 0.81 -11.57
CA SER A 120 8.04 -0.30 -12.48
C SER A 120 9.25 -1.13 -12.04
N GLN A 121 10.34 -0.47 -11.65
CA GLN A 121 11.53 -1.15 -11.14
C GLN A 121 11.29 -1.83 -9.79
N LYS A 122 10.51 -1.21 -8.89
CA LYS A 122 10.12 -1.83 -7.63
C LYS A 122 9.34 -3.11 -7.84
N LEU A 123 8.46 -3.14 -8.84
CA LEU A 123 7.73 -4.35 -9.23
C LEU A 123 8.67 -5.39 -9.85
N SER A 124 9.45 -5.02 -10.86
CA SER A 124 10.27 -5.97 -11.63
C SER A 124 11.54 -6.45 -10.91
N GLU A 125 12.20 -5.56 -10.14
CA GLU A 125 13.50 -5.83 -9.55
C GLU A 125 13.44 -6.15 -8.05
N ALA A 126 12.42 -5.63 -7.33
CA ALA A 126 12.27 -5.83 -5.89
C ALA A 126 11.03 -6.67 -5.52
N GLY A 127 10.21 -7.08 -6.50
CA GLY A 127 9.02 -7.91 -6.27
C GLY A 127 7.93 -7.21 -5.46
N ILE A 128 7.91 -5.87 -5.44
CA ILE A 128 6.92 -5.09 -4.70
C ILE A 128 5.71 -4.89 -5.60
N ALA A 129 4.57 -5.47 -5.24
CA ALA A 129 3.29 -5.23 -5.90
C ALA A 129 2.39 -4.34 -5.04
N TYR A 130 1.60 -3.48 -5.67
CA TYR A 130 0.63 -2.62 -5.01
C TYR A 130 -0.77 -2.91 -5.52
N ILE A 131 -1.68 -3.22 -4.60
CA ILE A 131 -3.09 -3.43 -4.91
C ILE A 131 -3.86 -2.18 -4.49
N LEU A 132 -4.56 -1.57 -5.45
CA LEU A 132 -5.39 -0.40 -5.20
C LEU A 132 -6.61 -0.77 -4.35
N GLN A 133 -7.05 0.15 -3.49
CA GLN A 133 -8.27 -0.02 -2.71
C GLN A 133 -9.51 -0.13 -3.60
N ASP A 134 -9.57 0.70 -4.66
CA ASP A 134 -10.63 0.72 -5.65
C ASP A 134 -10.03 0.54 -7.05
N LYS A 135 -10.83 0.03 -7.99
CA LYS A 135 -10.42 -0.15 -9.39
C LYS A 135 -9.17 -1.05 -9.54
N SER A 136 -9.08 -2.08 -8.72
CA SER A 136 -7.97 -3.04 -8.73
C SER A 136 -8.02 -4.02 -9.91
N VAL A 137 -9.12 -4.02 -10.66
CA VAL A 137 -9.32 -4.86 -11.85
C VAL A 137 -9.78 -4.01 -13.04
N PHE A 138 -9.63 -4.56 -14.24
CA PHE A 138 -10.20 -4.02 -15.48
C PHE A 138 -11.62 -4.59 -15.65
N PRO A 139 -12.69 -3.85 -15.30
CA PRO A 139 -14.03 -4.42 -15.15
C PRO A 139 -14.64 -4.90 -16.46
N GLN A 140 -14.20 -4.39 -17.62
CA GLN A 140 -14.68 -4.78 -18.93
C GLN A 140 -13.94 -5.99 -19.51
N MET A 141 -12.79 -6.33 -18.96
CA MET A 141 -12.03 -7.51 -19.34
C MET A 141 -12.54 -8.74 -18.55
N THR A 142 -12.37 -9.91 -19.13
CA THR A 142 -12.69 -11.17 -18.44
C THR A 142 -11.77 -11.40 -17.24
N VAL A 143 -12.14 -12.33 -16.37
CA VAL A 143 -11.31 -12.77 -15.25
C VAL A 143 -9.96 -13.29 -15.77
N GLU A 144 -9.97 -14.10 -16.83
CA GLU A 144 -8.75 -14.62 -17.45
C GLU A 144 -7.85 -13.50 -17.99
N GLU A 145 -8.42 -12.54 -18.74
CA GLU A 145 -7.67 -11.40 -19.25
C GLU A 145 -7.05 -10.56 -18.13
N ASN A 146 -7.76 -10.34 -17.01
CA ASN A 146 -7.23 -9.66 -15.85
C ASN A 146 -6.02 -10.41 -15.23
N LEU A 147 -6.10 -11.73 -15.13
CA LEU A 147 -4.97 -12.55 -14.63
C LEU A 147 -3.79 -12.49 -15.60
N LEU A 148 -4.03 -12.55 -16.92
CA LEU A 148 -2.98 -12.43 -17.93
C LEU A 148 -2.30 -11.05 -17.88
N MET A 149 -3.04 -9.97 -17.58
CA MET A 149 -2.46 -8.65 -17.34
C MET A 149 -1.48 -8.65 -16.16
N GLY A 150 -1.76 -9.44 -15.09
CA GLY A 150 -0.81 -9.65 -14.00
C GLY A 150 0.50 -10.33 -14.42
N GLY A 151 0.48 -11.03 -15.54
CA GLY A 151 1.66 -11.65 -16.14
C GLY A 151 2.48 -10.75 -17.08
N PHE A 152 2.19 -9.45 -17.14
CA PHE A 152 2.84 -8.48 -18.05
C PHE A 152 4.38 -8.46 -17.97
N LEU A 153 4.95 -8.76 -16.80
CA LEU A 153 6.40 -8.83 -16.60
C LEU A 153 7.03 -10.18 -16.97
N LYS A 154 6.25 -11.15 -17.45
CA LYS A 154 6.79 -12.43 -17.93
C LYS A 154 7.37 -12.27 -19.32
N ASP A 155 8.53 -12.86 -19.56
CA ASP A 155 9.22 -12.75 -20.84
C ASP A 155 8.45 -13.46 -21.98
N ARG A 156 7.70 -14.52 -21.63
CA ARG A 156 6.96 -15.34 -22.59
C ARG A 156 5.46 -15.40 -22.24
N PRO A 157 4.57 -15.21 -23.22
CA PRO A 157 3.12 -15.32 -23.00
C PRO A 157 2.69 -16.67 -22.40
N ALA A 158 3.39 -17.76 -22.72
CA ALA A 158 3.11 -19.07 -22.14
C ALA A 158 3.32 -19.12 -20.62
N GLU A 159 4.28 -18.36 -20.10
CA GLU A 159 4.52 -18.25 -18.64
C GLU A 159 3.41 -17.48 -17.92
N ALA A 160 2.92 -16.40 -18.55
CA ALA A 160 1.77 -15.65 -18.02
C ALA A 160 0.53 -16.55 -17.98
N LYS A 161 0.29 -17.35 -19.04
CA LYS A 161 -0.82 -18.30 -19.08
C LYS A 161 -0.68 -19.39 -18.02
N ALA A 162 0.50 -19.99 -17.88
CA ALA A 162 0.75 -21.00 -16.83
C ALA A 162 0.52 -20.43 -15.43
N ALA A 163 0.95 -19.19 -15.17
CA ALA A 163 0.70 -18.52 -13.90
C ALA A 163 -0.79 -18.25 -13.66
N ALA A 164 -1.56 -17.89 -14.69
CA ALA A 164 -3.00 -17.72 -14.59
C ALA A 164 -3.71 -19.05 -14.28
N GLU A 165 -3.31 -20.17 -14.92
CA GLU A 165 -3.86 -21.49 -14.61
C GLU A 165 -3.61 -21.89 -13.15
N MET A 166 -2.43 -21.61 -12.58
CA MET A 166 -2.16 -21.87 -11.15
C MET A 166 -3.13 -21.11 -10.23
N VAL A 167 -3.59 -19.91 -10.63
CA VAL A 167 -4.60 -19.15 -9.88
C VAL A 167 -5.95 -19.84 -9.99
N PHE A 168 -6.35 -20.29 -11.17
CA PHE A 168 -7.59 -21.01 -11.38
C PHE A 168 -7.62 -22.35 -10.63
N ASP A 169 -6.53 -23.09 -10.59
CA ASP A 169 -6.41 -24.31 -9.80
C ASP A 169 -6.62 -24.04 -8.30
N LYS A 170 -6.13 -22.91 -7.81
CA LYS A 170 -6.26 -22.53 -6.40
C LYS A 170 -7.64 -21.96 -6.06
N TYR A 171 -8.27 -21.25 -6.98
CA TYR A 171 -9.53 -20.53 -6.77
C TYR A 171 -10.60 -20.99 -7.77
N SER A 172 -11.26 -22.10 -7.46
CA SER A 172 -12.29 -22.73 -8.34
C SER A 172 -13.40 -21.76 -8.74
N ARG A 173 -13.83 -20.86 -7.82
CA ARG A 173 -14.85 -19.85 -8.14
C ARG A 173 -14.42 -18.89 -9.24
N LEU A 174 -13.13 -18.57 -9.35
CA LEU A 174 -12.62 -17.76 -10.45
C LEU A 174 -12.55 -18.59 -11.73
N ALA A 175 -12.17 -19.88 -11.62
CA ALA A 175 -12.17 -20.80 -12.77
C ALA A 175 -13.56 -20.93 -13.40
N ASP A 176 -14.61 -21.05 -12.59
CA ASP A 176 -16.02 -21.13 -13.07
C ASP A 176 -16.50 -19.86 -13.77
N ARG A 177 -15.77 -18.75 -13.57
CA ARG A 177 -16.11 -17.43 -14.11
C ARG A 177 -15.03 -16.85 -15.02
N ARG A 178 -14.10 -17.68 -15.50
CA ARG A 178 -12.93 -17.22 -16.26
C ARG A 178 -13.27 -16.33 -17.47
N ASP A 179 -14.37 -16.64 -18.14
CA ASP A 179 -14.85 -15.93 -19.33
C ASP A 179 -15.84 -14.78 -19.02
N LYS A 180 -16.10 -14.53 -17.74
CA LYS A 180 -17.01 -13.45 -17.32
C LYS A 180 -16.25 -12.15 -17.13
N PRO A 181 -16.84 -10.98 -17.44
CA PRO A 181 -16.25 -9.70 -17.13
C PRO A 181 -15.95 -9.58 -15.61
N ALA A 182 -14.75 -9.12 -15.27
CA ALA A 182 -14.35 -8.98 -13.85
C ALA A 182 -15.24 -8.01 -13.06
N GLY A 183 -15.90 -7.06 -13.74
CA GLY A 183 -16.80 -6.10 -13.10
C GLY A 183 -18.07 -6.72 -12.49
N VAL A 184 -18.40 -7.98 -12.78
CA VAL A 184 -19.56 -8.66 -12.16
C VAL A 184 -19.19 -9.48 -10.92
N LEU A 185 -17.90 -9.55 -10.58
CA LEU A 185 -17.44 -10.22 -9.37
C LEU A 185 -17.79 -9.41 -8.13
N SER A 186 -18.07 -10.10 -7.03
CA SER A 186 -18.22 -9.46 -5.72
C SER A 186 -16.86 -9.00 -5.18
N GLY A 187 -16.87 -8.08 -4.20
CA GLY A 187 -15.63 -7.59 -3.58
C GLY A 187 -14.83 -8.66 -2.85
N GLY A 188 -15.38 -9.83 -2.57
CA GLY A 188 -14.69 -10.95 -1.95
C GLY A 188 -14.14 -11.98 -2.95
N GLU A 189 -14.53 -11.90 -4.22
CA GLU A 189 -14.02 -12.69 -5.35
C GLU A 189 -12.87 -11.96 -6.04
#